data_b96fc7cd12ea36f5d367879f8b8ccfda
#
_entry.id   b96fc7cd12ea36f5d367879f8b8ccfda
#
_cell.length_a   1.000
_cell.length_b   1.000
_cell.length_c   1.000
_cell.angle_alpha   90.00
_cell.angle_beta   90.00
_cell.angle_gamma   90.00
#
_symmetry.space_group_name_H-M   'P 1'
#
loop_
_entity.id
_entity.type
_entity.pdbx_description
1 polymer ?
#
loop_
_entity_poly.entity_id
_entity_poly.type
_entity_poly.pdbx_seq_one_letter_code
_entity_poly.pdbx_strand_id
1 'polypeptide(L)'
;MDKKYIPSALVLYLNYFIHGIGCSILSQQVVKEMLASQWGLKDVMAVTSIAAALGLGRLISLPFAGPLSDKLGRRLSVIIGCASYVIFLVGIAFSPNTTIAYIAAVLGGIANSFLDTATYPAVTEIIYKYTGIATMGIKFFISVAQLLMPFFLGIVA
;
A
#
# COMPACT_ATOMS: atom_id res chain seq x y z
N MET A 1 -13.63 -2.72 -23.79
CA MET A 1 -13.06 -1.61 -23.03
C MET A 1 -13.64 -0.33 -23.62
N ASP A 2 -14.35 0.41 -22.82
CA ASP A 2 -14.86 1.71 -23.23
C ASP A 2 -13.70 2.73 -23.10
N LYS A 3 -13.35 3.38 -24.22
CA LYS A 3 -12.20 4.32 -24.29
C LYS A 3 -12.28 5.45 -23.27
N LYS A 4 -13.48 5.78 -22.81
CA LYS A 4 -13.77 6.81 -21.81
C LYS A 4 -13.11 6.51 -20.45
N TYR A 5 -12.94 5.23 -20.09
CA TYR A 5 -12.42 4.83 -18.78
C TYR A 5 -10.93 4.45 -18.78
N ILE A 6 -10.24 4.56 -19.93
CA ILE A 6 -8.79 4.31 -20.01
C ILE A 6 -7.99 5.17 -19.01
N PRO A 7 -8.25 6.50 -18.91
CA PRO A 7 -7.52 7.33 -17.95
C PRO A 7 -7.71 6.86 -16.51
N SER A 8 -8.92 6.42 -16.14
CA SER A 8 -9.20 5.88 -14.80
C SER A 8 -8.42 4.61 -14.52
N ALA A 9 -8.32 3.69 -15.49
CA ALA A 9 -7.53 2.48 -15.34
C ALA A 9 -6.03 2.80 -15.16
N LEU A 10 -5.50 3.75 -15.93
CA LEU A 10 -4.09 4.19 -15.80
C LEU A 10 -3.81 4.78 -14.42
N VAL A 11 -4.71 5.62 -13.90
CA VAL A 11 -4.59 6.18 -12.54
C VAL A 11 -4.59 5.07 -11.49
N LEU A 12 -5.46 4.06 -11.64
CA LEU A 12 -5.50 2.92 -10.71
C LEU A 12 -4.20 2.10 -10.76
N TYR A 13 -3.64 1.85 -11.94
CA TYR A 13 -2.35 1.17 -12.07
C TYR A 13 -1.20 1.99 -11.46
N LEU A 14 -1.16 3.30 -11.70
CA LEU A 14 -0.17 4.19 -11.10
C LEU A 14 -0.29 4.23 -9.57
N ASN A 15 -1.52 4.25 -9.05
CA ASN A 15 -1.76 4.13 -7.62
C ASN A 15 -1.18 2.83 -7.05
N TYR A 16 -1.29 1.73 -7.80
CA TYR A 16 -0.72 0.45 -7.39
C TYR A 16 0.81 0.36 -7.53
N PHE A 17 1.40 1.16 -8.39
CA PHE A 17 2.85 1.37 -8.38
C PHE A 17 3.30 2.02 -7.05
N ILE A 18 2.62 3.10 -6.63
CA ILE A 18 2.89 3.77 -5.34
C ILE A 18 2.61 2.82 -4.16
N HIS A 19 1.53 2.04 -4.24
CA HIS A 19 1.21 1.01 -3.26
C HIS A 19 2.32 -0.05 -3.15
N GLY A 20 2.92 -0.47 -4.27
CA GLY A 20 4.06 -1.38 -4.30
C GLY A 20 5.28 -0.84 -3.56
N ILE A 21 5.57 0.46 -3.70
CA ILE A 21 6.60 1.15 -2.92
C ILE A 21 6.30 1.05 -1.42
N GLY A 22 5.11 1.46 -1.01
CA GLY A 22 4.74 1.47 0.41
C GLY A 22 4.68 0.09 1.05
N CYS A 23 4.27 -0.95 0.32
CA CYS A 23 4.28 -2.33 0.81
C CYS A 23 5.71 -2.85 1.03
N SER A 24 6.69 -2.39 0.24
CA SER A 24 8.06 -2.89 0.29
C SER A 24 9.01 -2.03 1.12
N ILE A 25 8.65 -0.78 1.40
CA ILE A 25 9.57 0.18 2.05
C ILE A 25 10.08 -0.31 3.40
N LEU A 26 9.21 -0.82 4.26
CA LEU A 26 9.58 -1.35 5.57
C LEU A 26 10.36 -2.69 5.51
N SER A 27 10.42 -3.32 4.35
CA SER A 27 11.19 -4.54 4.12
C SER A 27 12.63 -4.24 3.73
N GLN A 28 12.94 -3.03 3.28
CA GLN A 28 14.26 -2.64 2.84
C GLN A 28 15.22 -2.49 4.01
N GLN A 29 16.42 -3.08 3.90
CA GLN A 29 17.41 -3.10 4.98
C GLN A 29 17.83 -1.67 5.36
N VAL A 30 18.10 -0.80 4.38
CA VAL A 30 18.48 0.60 4.59
C VAL A 30 17.42 1.34 5.42
N VAL A 31 16.15 1.16 5.09
CA VAL A 31 15.04 1.80 5.81
C VAL A 31 14.91 1.25 7.23
N LYS A 32 15.12 -0.05 7.43
CA LYS A 32 15.11 -0.66 8.77
C LYS A 32 16.21 -0.09 9.65
N GLU A 33 17.40 0.08 9.12
CA GLU A 33 18.54 0.66 9.85
C GLU A 33 18.31 2.14 10.18
N MET A 34 17.77 2.92 9.24
CA MET A 34 17.40 4.31 9.48
C MET A 34 16.34 4.45 10.59
N LEU A 35 15.29 3.66 10.54
CA LEU A 35 14.22 3.67 11.54
C LEU A 35 14.71 3.15 12.91
N ALA A 36 15.54 2.12 12.93
CA ALA A 36 16.15 1.63 14.17
C ALA A 36 17.03 2.73 14.80
N SER A 37 17.83 3.43 14.01
CA SER A 37 18.61 4.58 14.49
C SER A 37 17.73 5.71 15.00
N GLN A 38 16.66 6.06 14.28
CA GLN A 38 15.70 7.10 14.66
C GLN A 38 15.05 6.83 16.02
N TRP A 39 14.77 5.56 16.32
CA TRP A 39 14.14 5.17 17.59
C TRP A 39 15.15 4.73 18.67
N GLY A 40 16.46 4.85 18.42
CA GLY A 40 17.50 4.46 19.35
C GLY A 40 17.56 2.95 19.63
N LEU A 41 17.14 2.12 18.67
CA LEU A 41 17.13 0.67 18.80
C LEU A 41 18.48 0.07 18.40
N LYS A 42 18.92 -0.93 19.16
CA LYS A 42 20.13 -1.70 18.85
C LYS A 42 19.92 -2.80 17.80
N ASP A 43 18.65 -3.17 17.56
CA ASP A 43 18.27 -4.29 16.70
C ASP A 43 17.16 -3.86 15.73
N VAL A 44 17.32 -4.24 14.47
CA VAL A 44 16.32 -4.04 13.40
C VAL A 44 15.11 -4.97 13.52
N MET A 45 15.14 -5.95 14.43
CA MET A 45 14.03 -6.89 14.63
C MET A 45 12.73 -6.18 15.04
N ALA A 46 12.83 -5.13 15.87
CA ALA A 46 11.68 -4.31 16.22
C ALA A 46 11.03 -3.63 15.01
N VAL A 47 11.83 -3.18 14.04
CA VAL A 47 11.31 -2.61 12.77
C VAL A 47 10.59 -3.68 11.95
N THR A 48 11.08 -4.92 11.97
CA THR A 48 10.42 -6.04 11.28
C THR A 48 9.06 -6.35 11.92
N SER A 49 8.92 -6.22 13.24
CA SER A 49 7.62 -6.39 13.91
C SER A 49 6.61 -5.30 13.52
N ILE A 50 7.08 -4.07 13.28
CA ILE A 50 6.24 -2.98 12.77
C ILE A 50 5.78 -3.28 11.33
N ALA A 51 6.64 -3.86 10.50
CA ALA A 51 6.22 -4.33 9.18
C ALA A 51 5.12 -5.41 9.26
N ALA A 52 5.16 -6.29 10.27
CA ALA A 52 4.10 -7.27 10.51
C ALA A 52 2.76 -6.62 10.92
N ALA A 53 2.77 -5.43 11.52
CA ALA A 53 1.56 -4.68 11.88
C ALA A 53 0.73 -4.26 10.64
N LEU A 54 1.35 -4.11 9.47
CA LEU A 54 0.63 -3.97 8.20
C LEU A 54 -0.27 -5.19 7.94
N GLY A 55 0.27 -6.40 8.16
CA GLY A 55 -0.51 -7.64 8.03
C GLY A 55 -1.67 -7.70 9.00
N LEU A 56 -1.46 -7.28 10.25
CA LEU A 56 -2.51 -7.22 11.27
C LEU A 56 -3.63 -6.26 10.87
N GLY A 57 -3.29 -5.04 10.45
CA GLY A 57 -4.26 -4.04 9.98
C GLY A 57 -5.09 -4.58 8.80
N ARG A 58 -4.44 -5.26 7.86
CA ARG A 58 -5.10 -5.89 6.72
C ARG A 58 -6.05 -7.02 7.17
N LEU A 59 -5.58 -7.89 8.06
CA LEU A 59 -6.37 -9.01 8.57
C LEU A 59 -7.68 -8.53 9.24
N ILE A 60 -7.58 -7.49 10.07
CA ILE A 60 -8.74 -6.94 10.77
C ILE A 60 -9.71 -6.24 9.81
N SER A 61 -9.21 -5.50 8.82
CA SER A 61 -10.04 -4.65 7.97
C SER A 61 -10.65 -5.35 6.76
N LEU A 62 -10.04 -6.42 6.24
CA LEU A 62 -10.52 -7.12 5.04
C LEU A 62 -12.00 -7.54 5.11
N PRO A 63 -12.51 -8.12 6.22
CA PRO A 63 -13.91 -8.52 6.30
C PRO A 63 -14.91 -7.36 6.17
N PHE A 64 -14.48 -6.16 6.50
CA PHE A 64 -15.32 -4.94 6.48
C PHE A 64 -15.11 -4.11 5.21
N ALA A 65 -13.89 -4.06 4.68
CA ALA A 65 -13.53 -3.22 3.55
C ALA A 65 -14.29 -3.62 2.27
N GLY A 66 -14.50 -4.91 2.02
CA GLY A 66 -15.27 -5.40 0.88
C GLY A 66 -16.72 -4.92 0.89
N PRO A 67 -17.53 -5.32 1.91
CA PRO A 67 -18.92 -4.88 2.02
C PRO A 67 -19.07 -3.36 2.07
N LEU A 68 -18.13 -2.66 2.68
CA LEU A 68 -18.17 -1.20 2.74
C LEU A 68 -17.88 -0.58 1.36
N SER A 69 -16.93 -1.12 0.61
CA SER A 69 -16.64 -0.71 -0.77
C SER A 69 -17.84 -0.92 -1.71
N ASP A 70 -18.61 -2.01 -1.51
CA ASP A 70 -19.81 -2.29 -2.29
C ASP A 70 -20.95 -1.33 -1.95
N LYS A 71 -21.10 -0.94 -0.68
CA LYS A 71 -22.14 0.00 -0.22
C LYS A 71 -21.82 1.46 -0.52
N LEU A 72 -20.60 1.90 -0.25
CA LEU A 72 -20.19 3.31 -0.38
C LEU A 72 -19.69 3.66 -1.81
N GLY A 73 -19.44 2.63 -2.62
CA GLY A 73 -18.89 2.78 -3.96
C GLY A 73 -17.36 2.78 -4.00
N ARG A 74 -16.82 2.30 -5.12
CA ARG A 74 -15.38 2.11 -5.35
C ARG A 74 -14.56 3.39 -5.14
N ARG A 75 -15.11 4.53 -5.61
CA ARG A 75 -14.43 5.83 -5.54
C ARG A 75 -14.13 6.24 -4.11
N LEU A 76 -15.11 6.14 -3.21
CA LEU A 76 -14.94 6.53 -1.82
C LEU A 76 -13.94 5.61 -1.11
N SER A 77 -13.99 4.31 -1.37
CA SER A 77 -13.05 3.33 -0.83
C SER A 77 -11.61 3.61 -1.25
N VAL A 78 -11.39 3.97 -2.52
CA VAL A 78 -10.05 4.38 -2.99
C VAL A 78 -9.58 5.65 -2.27
N ILE A 79 -10.45 6.64 -2.08
CA ILE A 79 -10.10 7.88 -1.37
C ILE A 79 -9.72 7.58 0.09
N ILE A 80 -10.51 6.76 0.80
CA ILE A 80 -10.21 6.33 2.18
C ILE A 80 -8.87 5.58 2.21
N GLY A 81 -8.66 4.65 1.29
CA GLY A 81 -7.41 3.91 1.19
C GLY A 81 -6.21 4.82 0.95
N CYS A 82 -6.29 5.75 0.01
CA CYS A 82 -5.21 6.70 -0.27
C CYS A 82 -4.92 7.63 0.93
N ALA A 83 -5.96 8.17 1.56
CA ALA A 83 -5.80 9.03 2.74
C ALA A 83 -5.12 8.28 3.90
N SER A 84 -5.59 7.06 4.19
CA SER A 84 -4.97 6.20 5.21
C SER A 84 -3.52 5.85 4.87
N TYR A 85 -3.21 5.70 3.57
CA TYR A 85 -1.87 5.42 3.10
C TYR A 85 -0.91 6.59 3.30
N VAL A 86 -1.37 7.82 3.04
CA VAL A 86 -0.61 9.04 3.32
C VAL A 86 -0.33 9.15 4.82
N ILE A 87 -1.34 8.92 5.67
CA ILE A 87 -1.18 8.95 7.14
C ILE A 87 -0.17 7.88 7.58
N PHE A 88 -0.19 6.68 6.99
CA PHE A 88 0.78 5.64 7.25
C PHE A 88 2.20 6.08 6.91
N LEU A 89 2.45 6.57 5.69
CA LEU A 89 3.80 6.95 5.25
C LEU A 89 4.35 8.12 6.07
N VAL A 90 3.55 9.15 6.30
CA VAL A 90 3.93 10.30 7.13
C VAL A 90 4.11 9.85 8.59
N GLY A 91 3.20 9.02 9.08
CA GLY A 91 3.25 8.50 10.45
C GLY A 91 4.52 7.68 10.73
N ILE A 92 4.96 6.85 9.78
CA ILE A 92 6.22 6.11 9.91
C ILE A 92 7.43 7.05 9.85
N ALA A 93 7.46 7.95 8.85
CA ALA A 93 8.61 8.84 8.63
C ALA A 93 8.88 9.77 9.83
N PHE A 94 7.82 10.25 10.47
CA PHE A 94 7.92 11.20 11.60
C PHE A 94 7.62 10.57 12.96
N SER A 95 7.56 9.24 13.06
CA SER A 95 7.30 8.58 14.34
C SER A 95 8.42 8.82 15.35
N PRO A 96 8.10 9.34 16.55
CA PRO A 96 9.09 9.55 17.59
C PRO A 96 9.45 8.25 18.33
N ASN A 97 8.65 7.21 18.20
CA ASN A 97 8.84 5.92 18.87
C ASN A 97 8.15 4.77 18.12
N THR A 98 8.49 3.56 18.50
CA THR A 98 7.96 2.33 17.90
C THR A 98 6.45 2.16 18.07
N THR A 99 5.85 2.67 19.15
CA THR A 99 4.40 2.55 19.38
C THR A 99 3.59 3.33 18.34
N ILE A 100 3.99 4.57 18.06
CA ILE A 100 3.33 5.41 17.04
C ILE A 100 3.56 4.81 15.65
N ALA A 101 4.77 4.32 15.38
CA ALA A 101 5.08 3.62 14.14
C ALA A 101 4.22 2.36 13.95
N TYR A 102 3.99 1.59 15.01
CA TYR A 102 3.13 0.41 14.98
C TYR A 102 1.68 0.76 14.64
N ILE A 103 1.13 1.80 15.27
CA ILE A 103 -0.23 2.30 14.98
C ILE A 103 -0.32 2.77 13.53
N ALA A 104 0.67 3.53 13.05
CA ALA A 104 0.73 3.97 11.66
C ALA A 104 0.78 2.78 10.69
N ALA A 105 1.55 1.73 11.00
CA ALA A 105 1.61 0.52 10.19
C ALA A 105 0.28 -0.24 10.14
N VAL A 106 -0.47 -0.32 11.26
CA VAL A 106 -1.83 -0.88 11.26
C VAL A 106 -2.74 -0.09 10.32
N LEU A 107 -2.67 1.24 10.33
CA LEU A 107 -3.42 2.09 9.39
C LEU A 107 -3.01 1.83 7.94
N GLY A 108 -1.72 1.58 7.67
CA GLY A 108 -1.23 1.14 6.37
C GLY A 108 -1.86 -0.18 5.91
N GLY A 109 -2.03 -1.13 6.82
CA GLY A 109 -2.73 -2.40 6.56
C GLY A 109 -4.21 -2.20 6.22
N ILE A 110 -4.90 -1.30 6.93
CA ILE A 110 -6.29 -0.91 6.65
C ILE A 110 -6.36 -0.26 5.26
N ALA A 111 -5.45 0.65 4.94
CA ALA A 111 -5.36 1.28 3.63
C ALA A 111 -5.24 0.25 2.50
N ASN A 112 -4.38 -0.77 2.67
CA ASN A 112 -4.22 -1.87 1.73
C ASN A 112 -5.55 -2.59 1.46
N SER A 113 -6.32 -2.90 2.49
CA SER A 113 -7.62 -3.57 2.34
C SER A 113 -8.62 -2.74 1.54
N PHE A 114 -8.72 -1.45 1.83
CA PHE A 114 -9.63 -0.54 1.10
C PHE A 114 -9.21 -0.36 -0.36
N LEU A 115 -7.91 -0.25 -0.63
CA LEU A 115 -7.37 -0.16 -1.99
C LEU A 115 -7.63 -1.45 -2.77
N ASP A 116 -7.34 -2.61 -2.20
CA ASP A 116 -7.52 -3.91 -2.85
C ASP A 116 -9.00 -4.16 -3.18
N THR A 117 -9.90 -3.99 -2.22
CA THR A 117 -11.34 -4.25 -2.40
C THR A 117 -12.03 -3.30 -3.36
N ALA A 118 -11.46 -2.12 -3.60
CA ALA A 118 -11.99 -1.15 -4.56
C ALA A 118 -11.33 -1.27 -5.93
N THR A 119 -9.99 -1.40 -6.00
CA THR A 119 -9.24 -1.29 -7.27
C THR A 119 -9.34 -2.54 -8.12
N TYR A 120 -9.23 -3.74 -7.53
CA TYR A 120 -9.35 -4.97 -8.31
C TYR A 120 -10.68 -5.08 -9.06
N PRO A 121 -11.84 -4.92 -8.41
CA PRO A 121 -13.11 -4.91 -9.12
C PRO A 121 -13.22 -3.76 -10.12
N ALA A 122 -12.80 -2.53 -9.74
CA ALA A 122 -12.90 -1.38 -10.64
C ALA A 122 -12.13 -1.59 -11.96
N VAL A 123 -10.90 -2.13 -11.89
CA VAL A 123 -10.10 -2.38 -13.09
C VAL A 123 -10.71 -3.50 -13.94
N THR A 124 -11.26 -4.56 -13.31
CA THR A 124 -11.95 -5.64 -14.05
C THR A 124 -13.27 -5.18 -14.65
N GLU A 125 -14.00 -4.28 -14.03
CA GLU A 125 -15.20 -3.64 -14.59
C GLU A 125 -14.86 -2.77 -15.81
N ILE A 126 -13.76 -2.01 -15.76
CA ILE A 126 -13.29 -1.18 -16.89
C ILE A 126 -12.81 -2.07 -18.04
N ILE A 127 -12.07 -3.13 -17.75
CA ILE A 127 -11.45 -4.03 -18.75
C ILE A 127 -12.19 -5.38 -18.74
N TYR A 128 -13.52 -5.33 -18.80
CA TYR A 128 -14.40 -6.51 -18.66
C TYR A 128 -14.10 -7.65 -19.64
N LYS A 129 -13.57 -7.34 -20.83
CA LYS A 129 -13.27 -8.31 -21.87
C LYS A 129 -12.01 -9.15 -21.58
N TYR A 130 -11.08 -8.64 -20.76
CA TYR A 130 -9.78 -9.25 -20.45
C TYR A 130 -9.46 -9.09 -18.96
N THR A 131 -10.33 -9.61 -18.10
CA THR A 131 -10.21 -9.46 -16.64
C THR A 131 -8.90 -10.02 -16.07
N GLY A 132 -8.40 -11.14 -16.65
CA GLY A 132 -7.10 -11.69 -16.28
C GLY A 132 -5.94 -10.71 -16.57
N ILE A 133 -5.93 -10.09 -17.74
CA ILE A 133 -4.91 -9.08 -18.10
C ILE A 133 -5.04 -7.86 -17.20
N ALA A 134 -6.27 -7.44 -16.88
CA ALA A 134 -6.54 -6.33 -15.99
C ALA A 134 -5.92 -6.54 -14.60
N THR A 135 -6.13 -7.70 -14.00
CA THR A 135 -5.57 -8.04 -12.69
C THR A 135 -4.05 -8.29 -12.72
N MET A 136 -3.54 -8.89 -13.80
CA MET A 136 -2.09 -9.04 -14.02
C MET A 136 -1.40 -7.68 -14.12
N GLY A 137 -2.03 -6.69 -14.76
CA GLY A 137 -1.53 -5.32 -14.83
C GLY A 137 -1.30 -4.72 -13.44
N ILE A 138 -2.23 -4.89 -12.50
CA ILE A 138 -2.06 -4.46 -11.11
C ILE A 138 -0.81 -5.09 -10.49
N LYS A 139 -0.67 -6.41 -10.61
CA LYS A 139 0.50 -7.14 -10.08
C LYS A 139 1.80 -6.70 -10.73
N PHE A 140 1.78 -6.46 -12.04
CA PHE A 140 2.94 -5.97 -12.77
C PHE A 140 3.44 -4.63 -12.21
N PHE A 141 2.57 -3.65 -11.99
CA PHE A 141 2.95 -2.35 -11.45
C PHE A 141 3.48 -2.43 -10.02
N ILE A 142 2.90 -3.29 -9.16
CA ILE A 142 3.45 -3.59 -7.82
C ILE A 142 4.87 -4.15 -7.94
N SER A 143 5.07 -5.17 -8.80
CA SER A 143 6.36 -5.85 -8.95
C SER A 143 7.44 -4.92 -9.50
N VAL A 144 7.09 -4.06 -10.46
CA VAL A 144 8.01 -3.04 -10.98
C VAL A 144 8.42 -2.07 -9.89
N ALA A 145 7.48 -1.59 -9.07
CA ALA A 145 7.78 -0.72 -7.95
C ALA A 145 8.72 -1.37 -6.93
N GLN A 146 8.46 -2.63 -6.58
CA GLN A 146 9.29 -3.41 -5.67
C GLN A 146 10.69 -3.66 -6.21
N LEU A 147 10.82 -3.93 -7.52
CA LEU A 147 12.09 -4.12 -8.20
C LEU A 147 12.93 -2.83 -8.22
N LEU A 148 12.29 -1.68 -8.45
CA LEU A 148 12.97 -0.38 -8.54
C LEU A 148 13.35 0.18 -7.16
N MET A 149 12.68 -0.24 -6.09
CA MET A 149 12.86 0.32 -4.76
C MET A 149 14.30 0.28 -4.24
N PRO A 150 15.05 -0.84 -4.33
CA PRO A 150 16.46 -0.89 -3.89
C PRO A 150 17.35 0.09 -4.66
N PHE A 151 17.10 0.29 -5.96
CA PHE A 151 17.88 1.22 -6.79
C PHE A 151 17.64 2.68 -6.36
N PHE A 152 16.39 3.06 -6.08
CA PHE A 152 16.08 4.39 -5.57
C PHE A 152 16.73 4.63 -4.21
N LEU A 153 16.69 3.67 -3.30
CA LEU A 153 17.32 3.80 -1.99
C LEU A 153 18.84 3.85 -2.10
N GLY A 154 19.46 3.08 -3.00
CA GLY A 154 20.91 3.11 -3.23
C GLY A 154 21.41 4.42 -3.83
N ILE A 155 20.56 5.26 -4.41
CA ILE A 155 20.91 6.60 -4.90
C ILE A 155 20.81 7.64 -3.76
N VAL A 156 19.92 7.41 -2.79
CA VAL A 156 19.62 8.36 -1.72
C VAL A 156 20.45 8.09 -0.44
N ALA A 157 20.91 6.86 -0.25
CA ALA A 157 21.77 6.45 0.87
C ALA A 157 23.23 6.71 0.59
#